data_41564853ae1c0179094d02b1e07bd2e4
#
_entry.id   41564853ae1c0179094d02b1e07bd2e4
#
_cell.length_a   1.000
_cell.length_b   1.000
_cell.length_c   1.000
_cell.angle_alpha   90.00
_cell.angle_beta   90.00
_cell.angle_gamma   90.00
#
_symmetry.space_group_name_H-M   'P 1'
#
loop_
_entity.id
_entity.type
_entity.pdbx_description
1 polymer ?
#
loop_
_entity_poly.entity_id
_entity_poly.type
_entity_poly.pdbx_seq_one_letter_code
_entity_poly.pdbx_strand_id
1 'polypeptide(L)'
;PNTSFPRQIPDTILRRYGVYEVTELEKPTYDPLVQTLVVGTPTREVIRMKTEADCTDPDTGEVDTDQVGQPLYGSEWEVAHTVQNMEQATAEANVRSKRDGLLQETDWMALSDVTMSSDMTTYRQALRDVPAQEGFPFSVTWPTKPE
;
A
#
# COMPACT_ATOMS: atom_id res chain seq x y z
N PRO A 1 14.95 15.91 -11.42
CA PRO A 1 14.36 16.70 -12.47
C PRO A 1 13.02 16.05 -12.82
N ASN A 2 11.95 16.78 -12.52
CA ASN A 2 10.57 16.37 -12.76
C ASN A 2 10.30 16.47 -14.25
N THR A 3 10.53 15.39 -15.00
CA THR A 3 10.13 15.31 -16.39
C THR A 3 8.64 14.99 -16.44
N SER A 4 7.81 16.01 -16.26
CA SER A 4 6.40 15.89 -16.64
C SER A 4 6.36 15.77 -18.16
N PHE A 5 5.97 14.60 -18.66
CA PHE A 5 5.64 14.44 -20.07
C PHE A 5 4.56 15.46 -20.43
N PRO A 6 4.69 16.17 -21.58
CA PRO A 6 3.65 17.07 -22.03
C PRO A 6 2.33 16.32 -22.18
N ARG A 7 1.26 16.84 -21.58
CA ARG A 7 -0.10 16.25 -21.54
C ARG A 7 -0.78 16.02 -22.90
N GLN A 8 -0.03 16.04 -24.01
CA GLN A 8 -0.58 16.00 -25.36
C GLN A 8 0.12 15.01 -26.30
N ILE A 9 0.88 14.05 -25.76
CA ILE A 9 1.42 12.99 -26.60
C ILE A 9 0.31 11.94 -26.77
N PRO A 10 -0.10 11.62 -28.01
CA PRO A 10 -1.10 10.59 -28.25
C PRO A 10 -0.67 9.23 -27.68
N ASP A 11 -1.62 8.47 -27.11
CA ASP A 11 -1.37 7.14 -26.53
C ASP A 11 -0.68 6.18 -27.48
N THR A 12 -0.99 6.28 -28.77
CA THR A 12 -0.36 5.47 -29.81
C THR A 12 1.15 5.70 -29.90
N ILE A 13 1.62 6.93 -29.65
CA ILE A 13 3.04 7.26 -29.62
C ILE A 13 3.67 6.76 -28.33
N LEU A 14 3.02 6.97 -27.18
CA LEU A 14 3.52 6.50 -25.89
C LEU A 14 3.69 4.98 -25.90
N ARG A 15 2.69 4.24 -26.41
CA ARG A 15 2.73 2.76 -26.54
C ARG A 15 3.88 2.28 -27.42
N ARG A 16 4.20 3.01 -28.49
CA ARG A 16 5.33 2.69 -29.38
C ARG A 16 6.67 2.77 -28.68
N TYR A 17 6.79 3.61 -27.65
CA TYR A 17 7.99 3.74 -26.81
C TYR A 17 7.90 2.95 -25.49
N GLY A 18 6.94 2.02 -25.38
CA GLY A 18 6.78 1.18 -24.21
C GLY A 18 6.21 1.92 -22.97
N VAL A 19 5.59 3.08 -23.19
CA VAL A 19 4.90 3.81 -22.13
C VAL A 19 3.42 3.45 -22.15
N TYR A 20 2.94 2.90 -21.05
CA TYR A 20 1.56 2.45 -20.89
C TYR A 20 0.94 3.14 -19.68
N GLU A 21 -0.35 3.42 -19.76
CA GLU A 21 -1.13 3.77 -18.59
C GLU A 21 -1.32 2.53 -17.71
N VAL A 22 -1.16 2.69 -16.42
CA VAL A 22 -1.29 1.60 -15.46
C VAL A 22 -2.44 1.91 -14.53
N THR A 23 -3.42 1.02 -14.47
CA THR A 23 -4.51 1.11 -13.50
C THR A 23 -4.06 0.54 -12.17
N GLU A 24 -4.08 1.36 -11.12
CA GLU A 24 -3.88 0.89 -9.76
C GLU A 24 -5.15 0.17 -9.27
N LEU A 25 -5.00 -1.09 -8.88
CA LEU A 25 -6.07 -1.82 -8.22
C LEU A 25 -6.34 -1.26 -6.82
N GLU A 26 -7.52 -1.56 -6.28
CA GLU A 26 -7.91 -1.11 -4.95
C GLU A 26 -6.86 -1.52 -3.90
N LYS A 27 -6.46 -0.55 -3.08
CA LYS A 27 -5.43 -0.76 -2.05
C LYS A 27 -6.04 -1.50 -0.87
N PRO A 28 -5.41 -2.59 -0.41
CA PRO A 28 -5.88 -3.30 0.76
C PRO A 28 -5.77 -2.43 2.02
N THR A 29 -6.67 -2.66 2.97
CA THR A 29 -6.59 -2.05 4.30
C THR A 29 -5.39 -2.59 5.06
N TYR A 30 -4.62 -1.73 5.70
CA TYR A 30 -3.45 -2.11 6.48
C TYR A 30 -3.26 -1.18 7.69
N ASP A 31 -2.50 -1.63 8.69
CA ASP A 31 -2.11 -0.82 9.84
C ASP A 31 -0.75 -0.15 9.57
N PRO A 32 -0.69 1.18 9.36
CA PRO A 32 0.55 1.88 9.02
C PRO A 32 1.58 1.92 10.16
N LEU A 33 1.21 1.51 11.39
CA LEU A 33 2.18 1.41 12.49
C LEU A 33 3.13 0.21 12.33
N VAL A 34 2.63 -0.88 11.75
CA VAL A 34 3.33 -2.17 11.75
C VAL A 34 3.40 -2.81 10.36
N GLN A 35 2.70 -2.25 9.39
CA GLN A 35 2.62 -2.76 8.03
C GLN A 35 2.99 -1.69 7.01
N THR A 36 3.47 -2.13 5.87
CA THR A 36 3.74 -1.27 4.71
C THR A 36 3.03 -1.81 3.47
N LEU A 37 2.69 -0.89 2.60
CA LEU A 37 2.10 -1.21 1.31
C LEU A 37 3.20 -1.33 0.26
N VAL A 38 3.29 -2.49 -0.37
CA VAL A 38 4.28 -2.74 -1.43
C VAL A 38 3.57 -2.75 -2.78
N VAL A 39 4.06 -1.92 -3.67
CA VAL A 39 3.58 -1.86 -5.06
C VAL A 39 4.16 -3.04 -5.83
N GLY A 40 3.30 -3.84 -6.43
CA GLY A 40 3.70 -4.96 -7.26
C GLY A 40 4.27 -4.52 -8.61
N THR A 41 4.78 -5.48 -9.36
CA THR A 41 5.14 -5.25 -10.76
C THR A 41 3.85 -5.14 -11.59
N PRO A 42 3.71 -4.15 -12.49
CA PRO A 42 2.57 -4.08 -13.37
C PRO A 42 2.45 -5.35 -14.23
N THR A 43 1.25 -5.89 -14.32
CA THR A 43 0.93 -7.09 -15.10
C THR A 43 -0.23 -6.82 -16.04
N ARG A 44 -0.33 -7.64 -17.10
CA ARG A 44 -1.47 -7.63 -18.01
C ARG A 44 -2.00 -9.06 -18.13
N GLU A 45 -3.30 -9.18 -18.17
CA GLU A 45 -3.93 -10.46 -18.43
C GLU A 45 -3.69 -10.89 -19.88
N VAL A 46 -3.23 -12.12 -20.09
CA VAL A 46 -3.15 -12.72 -21.41
C VAL A 46 -4.51 -13.31 -21.74
N ILE A 47 -5.21 -12.71 -22.70
CA ILE A 47 -6.54 -13.17 -23.10
C ILE A 47 -6.42 -14.48 -23.89
N ARG A 48 -5.53 -14.50 -24.87
CA ARG A 48 -5.21 -15.65 -25.73
C ARG A 48 -3.94 -15.36 -26.53
N MET A 49 -3.47 -16.33 -27.28
CA MET A 49 -2.43 -16.08 -28.27
C MET A 49 -3.03 -15.46 -29.55
N LYS A 50 -2.29 -14.57 -30.18
CA LYS A 50 -2.66 -13.93 -31.44
C LYS A 50 -2.71 -14.98 -32.55
N THR A 51 -3.75 -14.90 -33.37
CA THR A 51 -3.92 -15.69 -34.61
C THR A 51 -3.47 -14.86 -35.81
N GLU A 52 -3.39 -15.49 -36.98
CA GLU A 52 -3.13 -14.79 -38.25
C GLU A 52 -4.13 -13.64 -38.48
N ALA A 53 -5.40 -13.85 -38.16
CA ALA A 53 -6.44 -12.82 -38.27
C ALA A 53 -6.18 -11.58 -37.44
N ASP A 54 -5.53 -11.72 -36.26
CA ASP A 54 -5.17 -10.59 -35.41
C ASP A 54 -3.95 -9.82 -35.92
N CYS A 55 -3.20 -10.42 -36.82
CA CYS A 55 -1.94 -9.91 -37.34
C CYS A 55 -2.03 -9.55 -38.83
N THR A 56 -3.22 -9.64 -39.44
CA THR A 56 -3.46 -9.30 -40.86
C THR A 56 -3.73 -7.79 -40.93
N ASP A 57 -2.99 -7.13 -41.80
CA ASP A 57 -3.22 -5.71 -42.10
C ASP A 57 -4.56 -5.59 -42.88
N PRO A 58 -5.52 -4.80 -42.42
CA PRO A 58 -6.84 -4.69 -43.02
C PRO A 58 -6.84 -4.03 -44.41
N ASP A 59 -5.82 -3.25 -44.73
CA ASP A 59 -5.74 -2.50 -46.00
C ASP A 59 -4.97 -3.26 -47.05
N THR A 60 -3.92 -3.99 -46.67
CA THR A 60 -3.05 -4.73 -47.61
C THR A 60 -3.32 -6.24 -47.63
N GLY A 61 -3.93 -6.78 -46.59
CA GLY A 61 -4.11 -8.22 -46.39
C GLY A 61 -2.83 -8.99 -46.05
N GLU A 62 -1.72 -8.29 -45.82
CA GLU A 62 -0.47 -8.93 -45.41
C GLU A 62 -0.53 -9.37 -43.96
N VAL A 63 0.07 -10.53 -43.63
CA VAL A 63 0.12 -11.08 -42.28
C VAL A 63 1.50 -10.81 -41.68
N ASP A 64 1.53 -10.12 -40.51
CA ASP A 64 2.73 -10.01 -39.71
C ASP A 64 2.98 -11.32 -38.95
N THR A 65 3.76 -12.21 -39.59
CA THR A 65 4.04 -13.55 -39.08
C THR A 65 4.84 -13.54 -37.78
N ASP A 66 5.60 -12.47 -37.46
CA ASP A 66 6.39 -12.34 -36.24
C ASP A 66 5.49 -12.09 -35.02
N GLN A 67 4.27 -11.65 -35.24
CA GLN A 67 3.28 -11.42 -34.19
C GLN A 67 2.37 -12.63 -33.94
N VAL A 68 2.25 -13.54 -34.90
CA VAL A 68 1.43 -14.75 -34.73
C VAL A 68 1.99 -15.63 -33.63
N GLY A 69 1.13 -16.06 -32.69
CA GLY A 69 1.55 -16.84 -31.53
C GLY A 69 2.11 -16.02 -30.37
N GLN A 70 2.22 -14.68 -30.49
CA GLN A 70 2.52 -13.82 -29.36
C GLN A 70 1.28 -13.64 -28.49
N PRO A 71 1.46 -13.33 -27.19
CA PRO A 71 0.32 -13.08 -26.30
C PRO A 71 -0.52 -11.88 -26.75
N LEU A 72 -1.84 -12.04 -26.79
CA LEU A 72 -2.80 -10.95 -26.88
C LEU A 72 -3.18 -10.55 -25.45
N TYR A 73 -2.84 -9.35 -25.07
CA TYR A 73 -3.12 -8.83 -23.74
C TYR A 73 -4.45 -8.08 -23.68
N GLY A 74 -4.99 -7.92 -22.47
CA GLY A 74 -6.05 -6.99 -22.17
C GLY A 74 -5.63 -5.54 -22.47
N SER A 75 -6.59 -4.64 -22.49
CA SER A 75 -6.38 -3.24 -22.89
C SER A 75 -5.49 -2.44 -21.96
N GLU A 76 -5.41 -2.82 -20.69
CA GLU A 76 -4.78 -2.05 -19.62
C GLU A 76 -3.73 -2.85 -18.86
N TRP A 77 -2.74 -2.12 -18.32
CA TRP A 77 -1.82 -2.66 -17.35
C TRP A 77 -2.40 -2.43 -15.96
N GLU A 78 -2.30 -3.43 -15.11
CA GLU A 78 -2.77 -3.39 -13.72
C GLU A 78 -1.60 -3.56 -12.76
N VAL A 79 -1.64 -2.83 -11.66
CA VAL A 79 -0.70 -3.00 -10.55
C VAL A 79 -1.47 -3.30 -9.28
N ALA A 80 -1.12 -4.41 -8.65
CA ALA A 80 -1.65 -4.80 -7.36
C ALA A 80 -0.75 -4.28 -6.23
N HIS A 81 -1.36 -4.07 -5.07
CA HIS A 81 -0.65 -3.74 -3.85
C HIS A 81 -0.73 -4.92 -2.89
N THR A 82 0.37 -5.21 -2.23
CA THR A 82 0.41 -6.23 -1.17
C THR A 82 0.78 -5.59 0.16
N VAL A 83 0.18 -6.11 1.23
CA VAL A 83 0.52 -5.70 2.60
C VAL A 83 1.65 -6.59 3.10
N GLN A 84 2.69 -5.95 3.60
CA GLN A 84 3.80 -6.65 4.24
C GLN A 84 4.00 -6.11 5.65
N ASN A 85 4.31 -6.98 6.61
CA ASN A 85 4.71 -6.54 7.92
C ASN A 85 6.06 -5.83 7.84
N MET A 86 6.21 -4.75 8.59
CA MET A 86 7.49 -4.09 8.77
C MET A 86 8.47 -5.01 9.49
N GLU A 87 9.75 -4.69 9.41
CA GLU A 87 10.75 -5.32 10.27
C GLU A 87 10.37 -5.12 11.74
N GLN A 88 10.54 -6.18 12.55
CA GLN A 88 10.10 -6.19 13.94
C GLN A 88 10.60 -5.00 14.75
N ALA A 89 11.87 -4.65 14.63
CA ALA A 89 12.45 -3.51 15.34
C ALA A 89 11.77 -2.18 14.99
N THR A 90 11.42 -1.99 13.72
CA THR A 90 10.72 -0.78 13.25
C THR A 90 9.28 -0.75 13.77
N ALA A 91 8.56 -1.86 13.69
CA ALA A 91 7.21 -1.98 14.22
C ALA A 91 7.17 -1.73 15.73
N GLU A 92 8.12 -2.31 16.50
CA GLU A 92 8.25 -2.05 17.93
C GLU A 92 8.49 -0.57 18.25
N ALA A 93 9.39 0.09 17.51
CA ALA A 93 9.68 1.50 17.69
C ALA A 93 8.44 2.37 17.43
N ASN A 94 7.68 2.08 16.38
CA ASN A 94 6.46 2.79 16.02
C ASN A 94 5.38 2.65 17.10
N VAL A 95 5.15 1.43 17.58
CA VAL A 95 4.15 1.15 18.63
C VAL A 95 4.55 1.83 19.94
N ARG A 96 5.84 1.76 20.34
CA ARG A 96 6.33 2.47 21.53
C ARG A 96 6.19 3.98 21.39
N SER A 97 6.52 4.55 20.23
CA SER A 97 6.37 5.98 19.98
C SER A 97 4.92 6.46 20.13
N LYS A 98 3.96 5.70 19.56
CA LYS A 98 2.53 6.00 19.74
C LYS A 98 2.10 5.91 21.20
N ARG A 99 2.50 4.86 21.92
CA ARG A 99 2.24 4.71 23.36
C ARG A 99 2.78 5.89 24.15
N ASP A 100 4.01 6.29 23.90
CA ASP A 100 4.66 7.38 24.61
C ASP A 100 3.94 8.71 24.35
N GLY A 101 3.48 8.96 23.12
CA GLY A 101 2.63 10.11 22.80
C GLY A 101 1.33 10.13 23.63
N LEU A 102 0.64 8.99 23.73
CA LEU A 102 -0.59 8.88 24.52
C LEU A 102 -0.35 9.07 26.02
N LEU A 103 0.79 8.62 26.56
CA LEU A 103 1.19 8.89 27.94
C LEU A 103 1.49 10.37 28.15
N GLN A 104 2.23 11.00 27.22
CA GLN A 104 2.58 12.42 27.28
C GLN A 104 1.35 13.33 27.30
N GLU A 105 0.30 13.01 26.55
CA GLU A 105 -0.97 13.77 26.58
C GLU A 105 -1.59 13.87 27.97
N THR A 106 -1.29 12.93 28.86
CA THR A 106 -1.86 12.82 30.19
C THR A 106 -0.86 13.04 31.31
N ASP A 107 0.41 13.41 31.02
CA ASP A 107 1.46 13.59 32.02
C ASP A 107 1.18 14.75 32.99
N TRP A 108 0.49 15.80 32.53
CA TRP A 108 0.07 16.90 33.37
C TRP A 108 -0.85 16.46 34.53
N MET A 109 -1.59 15.35 34.35
CA MET A 109 -2.45 14.80 35.43
C MET A 109 -1.66 14.11 36.53
N ALA A 110 -0.36 13.88 36.34
CA ALA A 110 0.51 13.26 37.33
C ALA A 110 1.20 14.31 38.22
N LEU A 111 0.89 15.61 38.06
CA LEU A 111 1.40 16.67 38.89
C LEU A 111 0.79 16.59 40.28
N SER A 112 1.54 17.07 41.30
CA SER A 112 1.17 16.94 42.73
C SER A 112 -0.05 17.75 43.13
N ASP A 113 -0.43 18.75 42.35
CA ASP A 113 -1.59 19.62 42.54
C ASP A 113 -2.86 19.15 41.79
N VAL A 114 -2.76 18.03 41.06
CA VAL A 114 -3.88 17.43 40.32
C VAL A 114 -4.22 16.06 40.89
N THR A 115 -5.50 15.80 41.13
CA THR A 115 -5.96 14.48 41.54
C THR A 115 -6.36 13.68 40.33
N MET A 116 -5.56 12.68 39.96
CA MET A 116 -5.86 11.76 38.86
C MET A 116 -6.98 10.79 39.25
N SER A 117 -7.97 10.59 38.36
CA SER A 117 -9.03 9.61 38.60
C SER A 117 -8.49 8.17 38.55
N SER A 118 -9.22 7.24 39.16
CA SER A 118 -8.91 5.79 39.09
C SER A 118 -8.89 5.27 37.69
N ASP A 119 -9.83 5.72 36.84
CA ASP A 119 -9.97 5.29 35.48
C ASP A 119 -8.80 5.77 34.63
N MET A 120 -8.35 7.00 34.80
CA MET A 120 -7.16 7.53 34.15
C MET A 120 -5.89 6.81 34.61
N THR A 121 -5.81 6.46 35.90
CA THR A 121 -4.69 5.65 36.43
C THR A 121 -4.65 4.29 35.77
N THR A 122 -5.82 3.63 35.61
CA THR A 122 -5.95 2.33 34.94
C THR A 122 -5.59 2.43 33.47
N TYR A 123 -6.07 3.45 32.76
CA TYR A 123 -5.74 3.72 31.37
C TYR A 123 -4.22 3.89 31.16
N ARG A 124 -3.57 4.71 31.99
CA ARG A 124 -2.13 4.93 31.92
C ARG A 124 -1.32 3.66 32.23
N GLN A 125 -1.81 2.82 33.15
CA GLN A 125 -1.18 1.53 33.43
C GLN A 125 -1.32 0.59 32.22
N ALA A 126 -2.51 0.49 31.63
CA ALA A 126 -2.74 -0.31 30.44
C ALA A 126 -1.86 0.13 29.25
N LEU A 127 -1.60 1.44 29.09
CA LEU A 127 -0.64 1.94 28.09
C LEU A 127 0.79 1.44 28.36
N ARG A 128 1.23 1.44 29.62
CA ARG A 128 2.57 0.93 29.99
C ARG A 128 2.71 -0.56 29.70
N ASP A 129 1.61 -1.30 29.81
CA ASP A 129 1.58 -2.75 29.64
C ASP A 129 1.46 -3.15 28.13
N VAL A 130 1.25 -2.21 27.22
CA VAL A 130 1.18 -2.48 25.77
C VAL A 130 2.34 -3.34 25.25
N PRO A 131 3.61 -3.09 25.61
CA PRO A 131 4.72 -3.92 25.12
C PRO A 131 4.76 -5.33 25.69
N ALA A 132 3.97 -5.63 26.74
CA ALA A 132 3.87 -6.94 27.35
C ALA A 132 2.73 -7.80 26.77
N GLN A 133 1.95 -7.26 25.82
CA GLN A 133 0.89 -8.01 25.15
C GLN A 133 1.49 -9.12 24.25
N GLU A 134 0.85 -10.29 24.22
CA GLU A 134 1.33 -11.43 23.44
C GLU A 134 1.47 -11.14 21.95
N GLY A 135 0.60 -10.30 21.39
CA GLY A 135 0.63 -9.91 19.97
C GLY A 135 1.58 -8.76 19.62
N PHE A 136 2.33 -8.23 20.59
CA PHE A 136 3.23 -7.09 20.35
C PHE A 136 4.38 -7.46 19.38
N PRO A 137 4.72 -6.62 18.40
CA PRO A 137 4.13 -5.32 18.07
C PRO A 137 3.00 -5.38 17.03
N PHE A 138 2.73 -6.53 16.39
CA PHE A 138 1.90 -6.65 15.20
C PHE A 138 0.39 -6.74 15.48
N SER A 139 0.01 -7.10 16.71
CA SER A 139 -1.39 -7.18 17.14
C SER A 139 -1.53 -6.60 18.54
N VAL A 140 -1.77 -5.30 18.61
CA VAL A 140 -1.86 -4.55 19.87
C VAL A 140 -3.30 -4.11 20.12
N THR A 141 -3.81 -4.40 21.31
CA THR A 141 -5.08 -3.86 21.78
C THR A 141 -4.82 -2.55 22.54
N TRP A 142 -5.24 -1.44 21.95
CA TRP A 142 -5.09 -0.12 22.57
C TRP A 142 -6.18 0.14 23.61
N PRO A 143 -5.82 0.61 24.82
CA PRO A 143 -6.82 0.99 25.80
C PRO A 143 -7.59 2.25 25.36
N THR A 144 -8.87 2.31 25.71
CA THR A 144 -9.72 3.48 25.46
C THR A 144 -9.49 4.52 26.53
N LYS A 145 -9.21 5.77 26.11
CA LYS A 145 -9.04 6.90 27.03
C LYS A 145 -10.38 7.21 27.71
N PRO A 146 -10.46 7.28 29.06
CA PRO A 146 -11.66 7.72 29.74
C PRO A 146 -11.93 9.21 29.48
N GLU A 147 -13.22 9.59 29.51
CA GLU A 147 -13.69 10.97 29.35
C GLU A 147 -13.43 11.81 30.61
#